data_f9cb10476ed0f3865f49f54c08e15f42
#
_entry.id   f9cb10476ed0f3865f49f54c08e15f42
#
_cell.length_a   1.000
_cell.length_b   1.000
_cell.length_c   1.000
_cell.angle_alpha   90.00
_cell.angle_beta   90.00
_cell.angle_gamma   90.00
#
_symmetry.space_group_name_H-M   'P 1'
#
loop_
_entity.id
_entity.type
_entity.pdbx_description
1 polymer ?
#
loop_
_entity_poly.entity_id
_entity_poly.type
_entity_poly.pdbx_seq_one_letter_code
_entity_poly.pdbx_strand_id
1 'polypeptide(L)'
;MKRKFLIGSHGRLASGLQSSIDILAGMGQALETIDAYVDDSDYTSQIDNFIAGVAADEQGLIFTDLLGGSVNQKMVTAVMNSGKDNIFLITNSNLATLLSLVFLKPGEALTKDDIVTVINESQVQLVDLVPETNSEDDFFD
;
A
#
# COMPACT_ATOMS: atom_id res chain seq x y z
N MET A 1 5.44 -17.34 -1.79
CA MET A 1 4.00 -17.04 -1.83
C MET A 1 3.77 -15.80 -2.67
N LYS A 2 2.81 -15.84 -3.56
CA LYS A 2 2.49 -14.71 -4.44
C LYS A 2 1.65 -13.68 -3.70
N ARG A 3 1.89 -12.42 -3.97
CA ARG A 3 1.12 -11.30 -3.42
C ARG A 3 0.43 -10.53 -4.51
N LYS A 4 -0.78 -10.09 -4.24
CA LYS A 4 -1.55 -9.20 -5.09
C LYS A 4 -1.77 -7.88 -4.38
N PHE A 5 -1.69 -6.78 -5.11
CA PHE A 5 -1.73 -5.44 -4.55
C PHE A 5 -2.83 -4.61 -5.19
N LEU A 6 -3.59 -3.90 -4.37
CA LEU A 6 -4.60 -2.95 -4.81
C LEU A 6 -4.41 -1.64 -4.05
N ILE A 7 -4.40 -0.54 -4.77
CA ILE A 7 -4.37 0.79 -4.18
C ILE A 7 -5.67 1.49 -4.50
N GLY A 8 -6.38 1.97 -3.49
CA GLY A 8 -7.61 2.74 -3.68
C GLY A 8 -7.50 4.11 -3.05
N SER A 9 -7.95 5.14 -3.76
CA SER A 9 -7.86 6.52 -3.28
C SER A 9 -9.00 7.37 -3.80
N HIS A 10 -9.21 8.50 -3.15
CA HIS A 10 -9.95 9.60 -3.73
C HIS A 10 -9.08 10.24 -4.82
N GLY A 11 -9.69 10.53 -5.97
CA GLY A 11 -8.95 11.13 -7.08
C GLY A 11 -7.83 10.24 -7.58
N ARG A 12 -6.78 10.83 -8.10
CA ARG A 12 -5.71 10.13 -8.83
C ARG A 12 -4.49 9.75 -8.00
N LEU A 13 -4.60 9.75 -6.69
CA LEU A 13 -3.46 9.37 -5.83
C LEU A 13 -3.03 7.93 -6.07
N ALA A 14 -3.99 7.01 -6.21
CA ALA A 14 -3.67 5.60 -6.43
C ALA A 14 -2.86 5.39 -7.70
N SER A 15 -3.30 5.92 -8.83
CA SER A 15 -2.55 5.83 -10.08
C SER A 15 -1.25 6.61 -10.04
N GLY A 16 -1.18 7.69 -9.28
CA GLY A 16 0.06 8.43 -9.03
C GLY A 16 1.09 7.61 -8.25
N LEU A 17 0.65 6.90 -7.21
CA LEU A 17 1.51 5.98 -6.47
C LEU A 17 2.01 4.85 -7.36
N GLN A 18 1.13 4.28 -8.18
CA GLN A 18 1.51 3.27 -9.18
C GLN A 18 2.60 3.81 -10.12
N SER A 19 2.44 5.02 -10.61
CA SER A 19 3.42 5.68 -11.49
C SER A 19 4.76 5.83 -10.80
N SER A 20 4.76 6.25 -9.54
CA SER A 20 6.00 6.42 -8.77
C SER A 20 6.69 5.07 -8.51
N ILE A 21 5.95 4.04 -8.18
CA ILE A 21 6.49 2.69 -8.00
C ILE A 21 7.09 2.18 -9.31
N ASP A 22 6.45 2.47 -10.44
CA ASP A 22 6.98 2.06 -11.73
C ASP A 22 8.31 2.73 -12.05
N ILE A 23 8.43 4.02 -11.78
CA ILE A 23 9.68 4.77 -11.98
C ILE A 23 10.79 4.25 -11.06
N LEU A 24 10.46 4.01 -9.78
CA LEU A 24 11.46 3.62 -8.78
C LEU A 24 11.91 2.17 -8.92
N ALA A 25 11.01 1.28 -9.34
CA ALA A 25 11.22 -0.15 -9.21
C ALA A 25 10.76 -0.97 -10.41
N GLY A 26 10.13 -0.35 -11.42
CA GLY A 26 9.61 -1.08 -12.57
C GLY A 26 8.44 -2.01 -12.26
N MET A 27 7.75 -1.81 -11.14
CA MET A 27 6.73 -2.73 -10.63
C MET A 27 5.30 -2.18 -10.76
N GLY A 28 5.10 -1.09 -11.50
CA GLY A 28 3.78 -0.46 -11.60
C GLY A 28 2.69 -1.39 -12.10
N GLN A 29 3.02 -2.27 -13.04
CA GLN A 29 2.04 -3.20 -13.62
C GLN A 29 1.62 -4.32 -12.66
N ALA A 30 2.38 -4.55 -11.59
CA ALA A 30 2.01 -5.50 -10.55
C ALA A 30 0.92 -4.97 -9.60
N LEU A 31 0.58 -3.70 -9.72
CA LEU A 31 -0.36 -3.02 -8.84
C LEU A 31 -1.66 -2.73 -9.59
N GLU A 32 -2.79 -3.09 -8.99
CA GLU A 32 -4.10 -2.63 -9.43
C GLU A 32 -4.44 -1.34 -8.72
N THR A 33 -5.14 -0.43 -9.40
CA THR A 33 -5.49 0.89 -8.83
C THR A 33 -6.95 1.21 -9.04
N ILE A 34 -7.50 1.94 -8.06
CA ILE A 34 -8.84 2.52 -8.13
C ILE A 34 -8.70 4.00 -7.81
N ASP A 35 -8.92 4.85 -8.82
CA ASP A 35 -9.01 6.30 -8.64
C ASP A 35 -10.49 6.65 -8.47
N ALA A 36 -10.97 6.59 -7.23
CA ALA A 36 -12.38 6.83 -6.94
C ALA A 36 -12.74 8.30 -7.15
N TYR A 37 -13.97 8.53 -7.60
CA TYR A 37 -14.54 9.87 -7.76
C TYR A 37 -13.92 10.73 -8.87
N VAL A 38 -13.12 10.14 -9.77
CA VAL A 38 -12.68 10.85 -10.97
C VAL A 38 -13.77 10.88 -12.05
N ASP A 39 -14.72 9.96 -11.96
CA ASP A 39 -15.91 9.89 -12.79
C ASP A 39 -17.07 9.31 -11.98
N ASP A 40 -18.21 9.05 -12.61
CA ASP A 40 -19.41 8.55 -11.94
C ASP A 40 -19.45 7.02 -11.84
N SER A 41 -18.39 6.32 -12.21
CA SER A 41 -18.38 4.87 -12.18
C SER A 41 -18.40 4.33 -10.75
N ASP A 42 -19.07 3.19 -10.58
CA ASP A 42 -19.09 2.47 -9.32
C ASP A 42 -17.88 1.54 -9.25
N TYR A 43 -16.99 1.80 -8.31
CA TYR A 43 -15.78 1.02 -8.15
C TYR A 43 -15.93 -0.20 -7.23
N THR A 44 -17.14 -0.45 -6.70
CA THR A 44 -17.39 -1.57 -5.78
C THR A 44 -17.08 -2.91 -6.45
N SER A 45 -17.44 -3.07 -7.72
CA SER A 45 -17.17 -4.32 -8.45
C SER A 45 -15.67 -4.58 -8.62
N GLN A 46 -14.87 -3.54 -8.76
CA GLN A 46 -13.40 -3.68 -8.85
C GLN A 46 -12.82 -4.18 -7.53
N ILE A 47 -13.34 -3.71 -6.41
CA ILE A 47 -12.95 -4.19 -5.09
C ILE A 47 -13.29 -5.67 -4.94
N ASP A 48 -14.52 -6.04 -5.26
CA ASP A 48 -14.99 -7.41 -5.14
C ASP A 48 -14.19 -8.35 -6.04
N ASN A 49 -13.90 -7.93 -7.26
CA ASN A 49 -13.11 -8.72 -8.21
C ASN A 49 -11.67 -8.92 -7.72
N PHE A 50 -11.06 -7.91 -7.15
CA PHE A 50 -9.72 -8.04 -6.58
C PHE A 50 -9.72 -9.08 -5.46
N ILE A 51 -10.64 -8.96 -4.52
CA ILE A 51 -10.74 -9.86 -3.36
C ILE A 51 -11.01 -11.29 -3.82
N ALA A 52 -11.94 -11.48 -4.75
CA ALA A 52 -12.23 -12.79 -5.32
C ALA A 52 -11.02 -13.42 -6.01
N GLY A 53 -10.17 -12.59 -6.60
CA GLY A 53 -8.97 -13.04 -7.30
C GLY A 53 -7.79 -13.42 -6.41
N VAL A 54 -7.87 -13.19 -5.10
CA VAL A 54 -6.81 -13.62 -4.18
C VAL A 54 -7.06 -15.08 -3.79
N ALA A 55 -6.20 -15.97 -4.28
CA ALA A 55 -6.33 -17.40 -4.03
C ALA A 55 -5.90 -17.75 -2.59
N ALA A 56 -6.27 -18.95 -2.15
CA ALA A 56 -5.99 -19.41 -0.79
C ALA A 56 -4.48 -19.50 -0.49
N ASP A 57 -3.66 -19.73 -1.52
CA ASP A 57 -2.20 -19.79 -1.41
C ASP A 57 -1.51 -18.46 -1.75
N GLU A 58 -2.27 -17.38 -1.85
CA GLU A 58 -1.77 -16.04 -2.11
C GLU A 58 -2.08 -15.12 -0.93
N GLN A 59 -1.47 -13.93 -0.95
CA GLN A 59 -1.84 -12.85 -0.03
C GLN A 59 -2.27 -11.63 -0.83
N GLY A 60 -3.30 -10.95 -0.34
CA GLY A 60 -3.74 -9.67 -0.86
C GLY A 60 -3.33 -8.54 0.08
N LEU A 61 -2.78 -7.47 -0.47
CA LEU A 61 -2.48 -6.26 0.27
C LEU A 61 -3.25 -5.11 -0.38
N ILE A 62 -4.12 -4.49 0.39
CA ILE A 62 -4.93 -3.36 -0.05
C ILE A 62 -4.43 -2.11 0.67
N PHE A 63 -4.19 -1.07 -0.09
CA PHE A 63 -3.73 0.22 0.43
C PHE A 63 -4.80 1.27 0.17
N THR A 64 -5.18 2.02 1.21
CA THR A 64 -6.14 3.11 1.09
C THR A 64 -5.51 4.42 1.56
N ASP A 65 -6.12 5.54 1.15
CA ASP A 65 -5.54 6.85 1.37
C ASP A 65 -5.80 7.42 2.77
N LEU A 66 -7.03 7.30 3.28
CA LEU A 66 -7.43 7.92 4.54
C LEU A 66 -8.19 6.94 5.43
N LEU A 67 -7.77 6.83 6.69
CA LEU A 67 -8.51 6.08 7.69
C LEU A 67 -9.91 6.66 7.87
N GLY A 68 -10.92 5.81 7.75
CA GLY A 68 -12.32 6.23 7.90
C GLY A 68 -12.89 6.96 6.70
N GLY A 69 -12.11 7.22 5.64
CA GLY A 69 -12.63 7.74 4.39
C GLY A 69 -13.51 6.72 3.67
N SER A 70 -14.33 7.17 2.72
CA SER A 70 -15.30 6.31 2.07
C SER A 70 -14.65 5.14 1.31
N VAL A 71 -13.50 5.36 0.70
CA VAL A 71 -12.75 4.29 0.02
C VAL A 71 -12.31 3.23 1.02
N ASN A 72 -11.71 3.66 2.14
CA ASN A 72 -11.29 2.75 3.20
C ASN A 72 -12.47 1.97 3.78
N GLN A 73 -13.60 2.64 4.05
CA GLN A 73 -14.79 1.99 4.60
C GLN A 73 -15.33 0.92 3.66
N LYS A 74 -15.41 1.19 2.37
CA LYS A 74 -15.88 0.21 1.38
C LYS A 74 -14.93 -0.99 1.29
N MET A 75 -13.62 -0.73 1.33
CA MET A 75 -12.62 -1.81 1.30
C MET A 75 -12.71 -2.69 2.55
N VAL A 76 -12.80 -2.08 3.73
CA VAL A 76 -12.95 -2.82 5.00
C VAL A 76 -14.19 -3.72 4.96
N THR A 77 -15.32 -3.16 4.57
CA THR A 77 -16.58 -3.90 4.48
C THR A 77 -16.46 -5.08 3.53
N ALA A 78 -15.89 -4.86 2.35
CA ALA A 78 -15.74 -5.92 1.35
C ALA A 78 -14.83 -7.04 1.82
N VAL A 79 -13.71 -6.72 2.44
CA VAL A 79 -12.78 -7.71 2.98
C VAL A 79 -13.43 -8.52 4.10
N MET A 80 -14.10 -7.85 5.03
CA MET A 80 -14.77 -8.55 6.14
C MET A 80 -15.89 -9.46 5.63
N ASN A 81 -16.67 -9.00 4.67
CA ASN A 81 -17.77 -9.80 4.10
C ASN A 81 -17.25 -11.01 3.30
N SER A 82 -16.04 -10.93 2.77
CA SER A 82 -15.45 -12.05 2.01
C SER A 82 -15.12 -13.26 2.88
N GLY A 83 -14.90 -13.05 4.18
CA GLY A 83 -14.46 -14.09 5.10
C GLY A 83 -13.03 -14.57 4.89
N LYS A 84 -12.28 -13.93 3.98
CA LYS A 84 -10.89 -14.31 3.72
C LYS A 84 -9.96 -13.78 4.81
N ASP A 85 -9.00 -14.60 5.22
CA ASP A 85 -8.03 -14.28 6.26
C ASP A 85 -6.63 -13.97 5.72
N ASN A 86 -6.47 -14.01 4.40
CA ASN A 86 -5.20 -13.79 3.72
C ASN A 86 -5.10 -12.42 3.03
N ILE A 87 -5.90 -11.46 3.47
CA ILE A 87 -5.90 -10.09 2.94
C ILE A 87 -5.59 -9.12 4.08
N PHE A 88 -4.59 -8.27 3.86
CA PHE A 88 -4.23 -7.17 4.77
C PHE A 88 -4.69 -5.85 4.15
N LEU A 89 -5.20 -4.96 5.01
CA LEU A 89 -5.61 -3.62 4.59
C LEU A 89 -4.81 -2.59 5.37
N ILE A 90 -4.10 -1.75 4.64
CA ILE A 90 -3.25 -0.70 5.17
C ILE A 90 -3.85 0.65 4.76
N THR A 91 -4.05 1.54 5.70
CA THR A 91 -4.61 2.87 5.42
C THR A 91 -3.62 3.98 5.73
N ASN A 92 -3.97 5.23 5.40
CA ASN A 92 -3.05 6.37 5.45
C ASN A 92 -1.76 6.08 4.71
N SER A 93 -1.88 5.41 3.58
CA SER A 93 -0.75 4.83 2.86
C SER A 93 0.10 5.90 2.22
N ASN A 94 1.41 5.71 2.29
CA ASN A 94 2.38 6.57 1.63
C ASN A 94 3.31 5.74 0.74
N LEU A 95 4.07 6.42 -0.10
CA LEU A 95 4.95 5.76 -1.07
C LEU A 95 6.00 4.88 -0.40
N ALA A 96 6.56 5.33 0.72
CA ALA A 96 7.61 4.57 1.43
C ALA A 96 7.08 3.25 1.97
N THR A 97 5.90 3.25 2.58
CA THR A 97 5.26 2.03 3.09
C THR A 97 4.94 1.07 1.94
N LEU A 98 4.34 1.59 0.89
CA LEU A 98 3.95 0.79 -0.28
C LEU A 98 5.18 0.14 -0.92
N LEU A 99 6.21 0.92 -1.19
CA LEU A 99 7.44 0.42 -1.82
C LEU A 99 8.09 -0.67 -0.96
N SER A 100 8.16 -0.44 0.34
CA SER A 100 8.76 -1.40 1.28
C SER A 100 7.99 -2.72 1.31
N LEU A 101 6.66 -2.67 1.34
CA LEU A 101 5.84 -3.89 1.40
C LEU A 101 5.84 -4.68 0.09
N VAL A 102 5.99 -4.01 -1.04
CA VAL A 102 6.10 -4.70 -2.34
C VAL A 102 7.34 -5.60 -2.37
N PHE A 103 8.44 -5.16 -1.76
CA PHE A 103 9.72 -5.88 -1.82
C PHE A 103 10.07 -6.68 -0.58
N LEU A 104 9.30 -6.58 0.50
CA LEU A 104 9.64 -7.28 1.74
C LEU A 104 9.51 -8.80 1.57
N LYS A 105 10.56 -9.54 1.95
CA LYS A 105 10.58 -11.01 1.97
C LYS A 105 9.98 -11.63 0.70
N PRO A 106 10.61 -11.45 -0.46
CA PRO A 106 10.07 -12.00 -1.72
C PRO A 106 9.83 -13.50 -1.62
N GLY A 107 8.67 -13.95 -2.10
CA GLY A 107 8.33 -15.37 -2.11
C GLY A 107 7.84 -15.94 -0.79
N GLU A 108 7.86 -15.16 0.28
CA GLU A 108 7.42 -15.60 1.61
C GLU A 108 6.09 -14.94 2.00
N ALA A 109 5.36 -15.60 2.89
CA ALA A 109 4.17 -15.00 3.48
C ALA A 109 4.55 -13.88 4.44
N LEU A 110 3.89 -12.74 4.32
CA LEU A 110 4.04 -11.65 5.29
C LEU A 110 3.19 -11.94 6.52
N THR A 111 3.74 -11.66 7.69
CA THR A 111 3.00 -11.70 8.95
C THR A 111 2.50 -10.30 9.29
N LYS A 112 1.55 -10.24 10.22
CA LYS A 112 1.09 -8.97 10.77
C LYS A 112 2.26 -8.16 11.34
N ASP A 113 3.17 -8.82 12.05
CA ASP A 113 4.34 -8.15 12.65
C ASP A 113 5.28 -7.58 11.60
N ASP A 114 5.47 -8.27 10.47
CA ASP A 114 6.26 -7.75 9.34
C ASP A 114 5.68 -6.43 8.86
N ILE A 115 4.37 -6.37 8.68
CA ILE A 115 3.67 -5.19 8.17
C ILE A 115 3.75 -4.05 9.18
N VAL A 116 3.51 -4.32 10.46
CA VAL A 116 3.59 -3.31 11.52
C VAL A 116 5.01 -2.72 11.61
N THR A 117 6.03 -3.55 11.49
CA THR A 117 7.42 -3.08 11.48
C THR A 117 7.68 -2.11 10.34
N VAL A 118 7.25 -2.45 9.13
CA VAL A 118 7.40 -1.56 7.97
C VAL A 118 6.64 -0.25 8.17
N ILE A 119 5.42 -0.32 8.67
CA ILE A 119 4.62 0.89 8.95
C ILE A 119 5.36 1.81 9.93
N ASN A 120 5.92 1.25 10.99
CA ASN A 120 6.67 2.05 11.99
C ASN A 120 7.94 2.68 11.41
N GLU A 121 8.57 2.05 10.44
CA GLU A 121 9.78 2.54 9.79
C GLU A 121 9.53 3.52 8.64
N SER A 122 8.29 3.67 8.22
CA SER A 122 7.93 4.48 7.05
C SER A 122 6.96 5.63 7.37
N GLN A 123 7.07 6.16 8.58
CA GLN A 123 6.23 7.28 9.02
C GLN A 123 6.62 8.59 8.35
N VAL A 124 5.68 9.50 8.28
CA VAL A 124 5.95 10.90 7.94
C VAL A 124 6.96 11.44 8.96
N GLN A 125 7.97 12.13 8.48
CA GLN A 125 9.06 12.63 9.33
C GLN A 125 9.29 14.11 9.06
N LEU A 126 9.57 14.85 10.14
CA LEU A 126 10.06 16.22 10.02
C LEU A 126 11.59 16.14 9.85
N VAL A 127 12.09 16.62 8.73
CA VAL A 127 13.53 16.66 8.47
C VAL A 127 14.16 17.74 9.37
N ASP A 128 15.21 17.36 10.07
CA ASP A 128 15.99 18.30 10.86
C ASP A 128 16.93 19.07 9.92
N LEU A 129 16.72 20.38 9.85
CA LEU A 129 17.47 21.27 8.95
C LEU A 129 18.71 21.89 9.63
N VAL A 130 19.25 21.22 10.61
CA VAL A 130 20.50 21.62 11.25
C VAL A 130 21.64 21.47 10.24
N PRO A 131 22.65 22.40 10.24
CA PRO A 131 23.78 22.28 9.33
C PRO A 131 24.47 20.93 9.38
N GLU A 132 24.74 20.37 8.19
CA GLU A 132 25.24 19.01 8.01
C GLU A 132 26.70 18.80 8.37
N THR A 133 27.47 19.89 8.56
CA THR A 133 28.92 19.81 8.82
C THR A 133 29.29 18.86 9.93
N ASN A 134 28.51 18.86 11.01
CA ASN A 134 28.84 18.00 12.17
C ASN A 134 28.47 16.55 11.91
N SER A 135 27.34 16.29 11.24
CA SER A 135 26.94 14.93 10.94
C SER A 135 27.85 14.30 9.90
N GLU A 136 28.37 15.09 8.97
CA GLU A 136 29.34 14.61 7.99
C GLU A 136 30.63 14.16 8.67
N ASP A 137 31.14 14.96 9.60
CA ASP A 137 32.30 14.59 10.38
C ASP A 137 32.06 13.30 11.16
N ASP A 138 30.88 13.15 11.73
CA ASP A 138 30.51 11.97 12.49
C ASP A 138 30.48 10.70 11.64
N PHE A 139 30.06 10.83 10.38
CA PHE A 139 30.01 9.69 9.47
C PHE A 139 31.38 9.20 9.06
N PHE A 140 32.33 10.07 8.95
CA PHE A 140 33.62 9.73 8.38
C PHE A 140 34.70 9.51 9.46
N ASP A 141 34.37 9.77 10.68
CA ASP A 141 35.24 9.47 11.81
C ASP A 141 35.13 7.99 12.31
#